data_53418453019f0c5aab367847467cc5a8
#
_entry.id   53418453019f0c5aab367847467cc5a8
#
_cell.length_a   1.000
_cell.length_b   1.000
_cell.length_c   1.000
_cell.angle_alpha   90.00
_cell.angle_beta   90.00
_cell.angle_gamma   90.00
#
_symmetry.space_group_name_H-M   'P 1'
#
loop_
_entity.id
_entity.type
_entity.pdbx_description
1 polymer ?
#
loop_
_entity_poly.entity_id
_entity_poly.type
_entity_poly.pdbx_seq_one_letter_code
_entity_poly.pdbx_strand_id
1 'polypeptide(L)'
;MSVWNRKEVFMFNVKKIIKKISVCCVMAALITGMLSGCGKKNENSKKTDITIFAAKSLNNVMDELCKEYNKEHPDINFHTNYDSSGTLMTQIKEGAKCNVFFSAGVEQMDELEKGYDCGSVNKDNRKDLLNNQVCLVTWKGSNTKVKSFKDMSKAKNMALADETVPVGQYTRKALINAGLVSGDKEKANDLKDTDISKALGGLEINSCANVGAVAAAVAEAADEIGTVYYSDTFGYEDNLEIIEKLPNSLTGDVIYPVAPLKSDDISDVEFNASNEFIKFMSEEKAVKLFEKYHFSMS
;
A
#
# COMPACT_ATOMS: atom_id res chain seq x y z
N MET A 1 1.18 66.63 -10.23
CA MET A 1 0.65 65.26 -10.13
C MET A 1 0.78 64.78 -8.69
N SER A 2 -0.34 64.74 -7.95
CA SER A 2 -0.39 64.63 -6.51
C SER A 2 -0.33 63.12 -6.11
N VAL A 3 0.62 62.78 -5.30
CA VAL A 3 0.80 61.47 -4.66
C VAL A 3 -0.23 61.37 -3.54
N TRP A 4 -1.28 60.59 -3.76
CA TRP A 4 -2.26 60.26 -2.72
C TRP A 4 -1.66 59.26 -1.72
N ASN A 5 -1.70 59.62 -0.43
CA ASN A 5 -1.06 58.94 0.67
C ASN A 5 -1.86 57.67 1.03
N ARG A 6 -1.23 56.48 0.98
CA ARG A 6 -1.82 55.18 1.29
C ARG A 6 -2.53 55.08 2.65
N LYS A 7 -2.26 55.96 3.57
CA LYS A 7 -2.91 56.03 4.89
C LYS A 7 -4.36 56.51 4.86
N GLU A 8 -4.73 57.35 3.92
CA GLU A 8 -6.11 57.86 3.84
C GLU A 8 -7.08 56.88 3.21
N VAL A 9 -6.61 56.04 2.26
CA VAL A 9 -7.43 54.99 1.66
C VAL A 9 -7.73 53.89 2.66
N PHE A 10 -6.79 53.55 3.55
CA PHE A 10 -6.98 52.57 4.62
C PHE A 10 -8.01 53.03 5.67
N MET A 11 -7.96 54.31 6.08
CA MET A 11 -8.92 54.88 7.06
C MET A 11 -10.35 54.99 6.51
N PHE A 12 -10.51 55.22 5.21
CA PHE A 12 -11.83 55.32 4.59
C PHE A 12 -12.54 53.93 4.52
N ASN A 13 -11.80 52.87 4.29
CA ASN A 13 -12.33 51.51 4.30
C ASN A 13 -12.69 50.99 5.70
N VAL A 14 -11.92 51.31 6.72
CA VAL A 14 -12.21 50.92 8.12
C VAL A 14 -13.49 51.56 8.63
N LYS A 15 -13.75 52.85 8.33
CA LYS A 15 -14.98 53.58 8.71
C LYS A 15 -16.24 53.02 8.02
N LYS A 16 -16.11 52.45 6.80
CA LYS A 16 -17.24 51.82 6.08
C LYS A 16 -17.60 50.45 6.62
N ILE A 17 -16.64 49.71 7.19
CA ILE A 17 -16.84 48.39 7.82
C ILE A 17 -17.50 48.56 9.19
N ILE A 18 -17.10 49.55 9.99
CA ILE A 18 -17.66 49.81 11.33
C ILE A 18 -19.14 50.22 11.26
N LYS A 19 -19.54 50.97 10.21
CA LYS A 19 -20.93 51.41 10.02
C LYS A 19 -21.90 50.28 9.62
N LYS A 20 -21.40 49.15 9.07
CA LYS A 20 -22.22 47.97 8.72
C LYS A 20 -22.43 47.00 9.88
N ILE A 21 -21.61 47.03 10.93
CA ILE A 21 -21.70 46.17 12.08
C ILE A 21 -22.71 46.69 13.14
N SER A 22 -23.00 48.02 13.14
CA SER A 22 -23.89 48.63 14.14
C SER A 22 -25.38 48.53 13.84
N VAL A 23 -25.81 47.93 12.72
CA VAL A 23 -27.24 47.86 12.33
C VAL A 23 -27.81 46.42 12.58
N CYS A 24 -26.98 45.42 12.90
CA CYS A 24 -27.44 44.05 13.13
C CYS A 24 -27.70 43.66 14.59
N CYS A 25 -27.55 44.57 15.56
CA CYS A 25 -27.65 44.21 16.99
C CYS A 25 -28.95 44.67 17.69
N VAL A 26 -30.01 45.09 16.99
CA VAL A 26 -31.24 45.64 17.64
C VAL A 26 -32.52 44.85 17.31
N MET A 27 -32.46 43.65 16.70
CA MET A 27 -33.66 42.81 16.52
C MET A 27 -33.42 41.37 16.92
N ALA A 28 -33.29 41.13 18.22
CA ALA A 28 -33.39 39.78 18.79
C ALA A 28 -33.73 39.86 20.28
N ALA A 29 -34.92 40.34 20.60
CA ALA A 29 -35.54 40.09 21.88
C ALA A 29 -37.07 40.03 21.67
N LEU A 30 -37.63 38.88 22.06
CA LEU A 30 -39.05 38.50 22.13
C LEU A 30 -39.41 37.43 21.08
N ILE A 31 -39.24 36.16 21.48
CA ILE A 31 -40.26 35.11 21.41
C ILE A 31 -39.77 33.99 22.36
N THR A 32 -40.23 34.03 23.62
CA THR A 32 -40.28 32.86 24.51
C THR A 32 -41.50 32.05 24.13
N GLY A 33 -41.27 30.83 23.62
CA GLY A 33 -42.34 29.90 23.30
C GLY A 33 -41.81 28.48 23.38
N MET A 34 -42.22 27.75 24.46
CA MET A 34 -41.92 26.34 24.73
C MET A 34 -42.21 25.44 23.53
N LEU A 35 -41.22 24.62 23.17
CA LEU A 35 -41.45 23.30 22.56
C LEU A 35 -40.26 22.43 22.96
N SER A 36 -40.53 21.55 23.96
CA SER A 36 -39.65 20.40 24.26
C SER A 36 -39.65 19.48 23.03
N GLY A 37 -38.72 19.70 22.14
CA GLY A 37 -38.37 18.78 21.06
C GLY A 37 -37.08 18.07 21.43
N CYS A 38 -37.11 16.77 21.68
CA CYS A 38 -35.94 15.89 21.68
C CYS A 38 -35.25 16.02 20.33
N GLY A 39 -34.39 17.02 20.17
CA GLY A 39 -33.43 17.11 19.08
C GLY A 39 -32.29 16.18 19.42
N LYS A 40 -32.15 15.06 18.67
CA LYS A 40 -30.89 14.34 18.57
C LYS A 40 -29.81 15.40 18.30
N LYS A 41 -28.92 15.62 19.27
CA LYS A 41 -27.64 16.24 19.01
C LYS A 41 -26.98 15.42 17.89
N ASN A 42 -26.91 15.97 16.72
CA ASN A 42 -25.88 15.58 15.77
C ASN A 42 -24.55 16.01 16.43
N GLU A 43 -24.03 15.16 17.27
CA GLU A 43 -22.60 15.17 17.55
C GLU A 43 -21.96 14.85 16.21
N ASN A 44 -21.34 15.85 15.59
CA ASN A 44 -20.30 15.67 14.58
C ASN A 44 -19.18 14.93 15.34
N SER A 45 -19.31 13.62 15.51
CA SER A 45 -18.27 12.79 16.10
C SER A 45 -17.09 12.93 15.17
N LYS A 46 -16.02 13.55 15.67
CA LYS A 46 -14.77 13.68 14.95
C LYS A 46 -14.34 12.26 14.57
N LYS A 47 -14.31 11.96 13.28
CA LYS A 47 -13.87 10.66 12.79
C LYS A 47 -12.41 10.45 13.18
N THR A 48 -12.06 9.21 13.45
CA THR A 48 -10.67 8.80 13.67
C THR A 48 -10.05 8.46 12.32
N ASP A 49 -8.99 9.17 11.96
CA ASP A 49 -8.25 8.93 10.72
C ASP A 49 -7.23 7.80 10.92
N ILE A 50 -7.23 6.82 10.02
CA ILE A 50 -6.25 5.73 9.97
C ILE A 50 -5.58 5.75 8.60
N THR A 51 -4.28 6.03 8.60
CA THR A 51 -3.45 5.97 7.39
C THR A 51 -2.82 4.59 7.28
N ILE A 52 -3.10 3.90 6.17
CA ILE A 52 -2.62 2.55 5.88
C ILE A 52 -1.61 2.63 4.74
N PHE A 53 -0.40 2.15 4.99
CA PHE A 53 0.59 1.89 3.94
C PHE A 53 0.60 0.40 3.67
N ALA A 54 0.15 0.00 2.48
CA ALA A 54 0.04 -1.41 2.11
C ALA A 54 0.74 -1.71 0.78
N ALA A 55 1.37 -2.86 0.69
CA ALA A 55 2.01 -3.33 -0.52
C ALA A 55 1.05 -3.25 -1.72
N LYS A 56 1.57 -2.94 -2.91
CA LYS A 56 0.78 -2.73 -4.13
C LYS A 56 -0.16 -3.90 -4.45
N SER A 57 0.27 -5.13 -4.19
CA SER A 57 -0.52 -6.35 -4.36
C SER A 57 -1.77 -6.43 -3.45
N LEU A 58 -1.84 -5.62 -2.40
CA LEU A 58 -2.97 -5.59 -1.47
C LEU A 58 -4.04 -4.56 -1.85
N ASN A 59 -3.82 -3.69 -2.85
CA ASN A 59 -4.68 -2.54 -3.10
C ASN A 59 -6.18 -2.90 -3.19
N ASN A 60 -6.52 -3.87 -4.03
CA ASN A 60 -7.91 -4.24 -4.28
C ASN A 60 -8.60 -4.83 -3.04
N VAL A 61 -7.92 -5.74 -2.34
CA VAL A 61 -8.47 -6.37 -1.13
C VAL A 61 -8.57 -5.39 0.03
N MET A 62 -7.59 -4.48 0.20
CA MET A 62 -7.63 -3.46 1.26
C MET A 62 -8.78 -2.48 1.08
N ASP A 63 -9.07 -2.08 -0.15
CA ASP A 63 -10.22 -1.21 -0.45
C ASP A 63 -11.56 -1.88 -0.08
N GLU A 64 -11.69 -3.19 -0.30
CA GLU A 64 -12.87 -3.96 0.13
C GLU A 64 -12.90 -4.15 1.66
N LEU A 65 -11.76 -4.44 2.29
CA LEU A 65 -11.65 -4.58 3.75
C LEU A 65 -12.04 -3.30 4.49
N CYS A 66 -11.53 -2.16 4.04
CA CYS A 66 -11.88 -0.86 4.60
C CYS A 66 -13.39 -0.58 4.48
N LYS A 67 -13.99 -0.89 3.33
CA LYS A 67 -15.44 -0.75 3.12
C LYS A 67 -16.24 -1.71 4.02
N GLU A 68 -15.79 -2.95 4.18
CA GLU A 68 -16.47 -3.93 5.03
C GLU A 68 -16.42 -3.52 6.49
N TYR A 69 -15.24 -3.11 6.98
CA TYR A 69 -15.05 -2.64 8.35
C TYR A 69 -15.90 -1.40 8.67
N ASN A 70 -15.98 -0.46 7.73
CA ASN A 70 -16.76 0.78 7.90
C ASN A 70 -18.28 0.57 8.00
N LYS A 71 -18.81 -0.62 7.70
CA LYS A 71 -20.23 -0.91 7.91
C LYS A 71 -20.58 -0.94 9.41
N GLU A 72 -19.64 -1.39 10.24
CA GLU A 72 -19.78 -1.49 11.70
C GLU A 72 -19.07 -0.35 12.44
N HIS A 73 -18.09 0.31 11.77
CA HIS A 73 -17.24 1.40 12.30
C HIS A 73 -17.30 2.66 11.41
N PRO A 74 -18.48 3.32 11.32
CA PRO A 74 -18.65 4.49 10.42
C PRO A 74 -17.90 5.74 10.90
N ASP A 75 -17.38 5.72 12.11
CA ASP A 75 -16.54 6.75 12.74
C ASP A 75 -15.06 6.66 12.35
N ILE A 76 -14.64 5.61 11.63
CA ILE A 76 -13.28 5.48 11.08
C ILE A 76 -13.23 6.04 9.66
N ASN A 77 -12.15 6.76 9.37
CA ASN A 77 -11.84 7.27 8.05
C ASN A 77 -10.48 6.74 7.60
N PHE A 78 -10.46 5.92 6.55
CA PHE A 78 -9.23 5.31 6.04
C PHE A 78 -8.59 6.17 4.95
N HIS A 79 -7.27 6.33 5.04
CA HIS A 79 -6.40 6.90 4.02
C HIS A 79 -5.40 5.82 3.60
N THR A 80 -5.43 5.40 2.35
CA THR A 80 -4.59 4.30 1.86
C THR A 80 -3.49 4.81 0.93
N ASN A 81 -2.28 4.28 1.10
CA ASN A 81 -1.14 4.49 0.22
C ASN A 81 -0.61 3.14 -0.26
N TYR A 82 -0.53 2.94 -1.57
CA TYR A 82 -0.17 1.67 -2.19
C TYR A 82 1.07 1.82 -3.06
N ASP A 83 2.16 1.18 -2.66
CA ASP A 83 3.40 1.11 -3.45
C ASP A 83 4.19 -0.15 -3.09
N SER A 84 5.44 -0.28 -3.57
CA SER A 84 6.33 -1.33 -3.10
C SER A 84 6.56 -1.20 -1.59
N SER A 85 6.69 -2.34 -0.90
CA SER A 85 6.95 -2.32 0.55
C SER A 85 8.24 -1.60 0.90
N GLY A 86 9.26 -1.65 0.03
CA GLY A 86 10.52 -0.93 0.19
C GLY A 86 10.32 0.60 0.11
N THR A 87 9.57 1.08 -0.88
CA THR A 87 9.23 2.50 -1.01
C THR A 87 8.43 3.00 0.20
N LEU A 88 7.41 2.25 0.61
CA LEU A 88 6.58 2.60 1.77
C LEU A 88 7.39 2.63 3.06
N MET A 89 8.26 1.65 3.28
CA MET A 89 9.19 1.63 4.41
C MET A 89 10.09 2.88 4.43
N THR A 90 10.62 3.27 3.28
CA THR A 90 11.45 4.49 3.15
C THR A 90 10.65 5.73 3.53
N GLN A 91 9.42 5.88 3.02
CA GLN A 91 8.54 6.99 3.37
C GLN A 91 8.26 7.05 4.89
N ILE A 92 8.03 5.90 5.53
CA ILE A 92 7.83 5.80 6.98
C ILE A 92 9.08 6.26 7.73
N LYS A 93 10.27 5.80 7.31
CA LYS A 93 11.56 6.21 7.92
C LYS A 93 11.86 7.69 7.72
N GLU A 94 11.35 8.30 6.65
CA GLU A 94 11.43 9.73 6.37
C GLU A 94 10.37 10.57 7.12
N GLY A 95 9.54 9.94 7.95
CA GLY A 95 8.57 10.61 8.82
C GLY A 95 7.17 10.72 8.24
N ALA A 96 6.82 9.99 7.18
CA ALA A 96 5.44 9.93 6.73
C ALA A 96 4.55 9.25 7.78
N LYS A 97 3.45 9.90 8.16
CA LYS A 97 2.47 9.33 9.10
C LYS A 97 1.88 8.04 8.54
N CYS A 98 2.04 6.95 9.27
CA CYS A 98 1.52 5.64 8.93
C CYS A 98 1.00 4.95 10.19
N ASN A 99 -0.30 4.68 10.26
CA ASN A 99 -0.91 4.00 11.40
C ASN A 99 -0.81 2.48 11.29
N VAL A 100 -0.91 1.94 10.06
CA VAL A 100 -0.83 0.50 9.78
C VAL A 100 0.09 0.29 8.58
N PHE A 101 1.13 -0.53 8.76
CA PHE A 101 1.97 -0.98 7.67
C PHE A 101 1.68 -2.46 7.36
N PHE A 102 1.39 -2.75 6.09
CA PHE A 102 1.12 -4.10 5.60
C PHE A 102 2.07 -4.41 4.44
N SER A 103 3.13 -5.13 4.74
CA SER A 103 4.23 -5.44 3.81
C SER A 103 3.97 -6.73 3.03
N ALA A 104 4.54 -6.85 1.83
CA ALA A 104 4.60 -8.08 1.04
C ALA A 104 5.87 -8.91 1.30
N GLY A 105 6.65 -8.53 2.31
CA GLY A 105 7.86 -9.24 2.72
C GLY A 105 8.23 -8.92 4.15
N VAL A 106 8.86 -9.89 4.82
CA VAL A 106 9.23 -9.77 6.23
C VAL A 106 10.38 -8.79 6.46
N GLU A 107 11.32 -8.67 5.52
CA GLU A 107 12.53 -7.84 5.66
C GLU A 107 12.21 -6.37 5.95
N GLN A 108 11.21 -5.80 5.26
CA GLN A 108 10.81 -4.41 5.43
C GLN A 108 10.15 -4.18 6.79
N MET A 109 9.40 -5.15 7.28
CA MET A 109 8.82 -5.11 8.62
C MET A 109 9.89 -5.24 9.69
N ASP A 110 10.81 -6.20 9.53
CA ASP A 110 11.95 -6.43 10.44
C ASP A 110 12.85 -5.19 10.54
N GLU A 111 13.00 -4.46 9.44
CA GLU A 111 13.77 -3.22 9.43
C GLU A 111 13.10 -2.12 10.25
N LEU A 112 11.78 -1.97 10.14
CA LEU A 112 11.02 -1.00 10.95
C LEU A 112 10.95 -1.38 12.43
N GLU A 113 11.03 -2.68 12.76
CA GLU A 113 11.11 -3.15 14.15
C GLU A 113 12.40 -2.75 14.88
N LYS A 114 13.49 -2.48 14.14
CA LYS A 114 14.73 -1.96 14.72
C LYS A 114 14.59 -0.54 15.26
N GLY A 115 13.49 0.13 14.90
CA GLY A 115 13.23 1.51 15.22
C GLY A 115 13.76 2.48 14.16
N TYR A 116 13.19 3.66 14.15
CA TYR A 116 13.58 4.78 13.30
C TYR A 116 13.33 6.10 14.05
N ASP A 117 13.88 7.21 13.58
CA ASP A 117 13.89 8.49 14.32
C ASP A 117 12.52 8.97 14.79
N CYS A 118 11.45 8.64 14.05
CA CYS A 118 10.09 9.10 14.31
C CYS A 118 9.17 8.05 14.97
N GLY A 119 9.64 6.80 15.18
CA GLY A 119 8.76 5.77 15.75
C GLY A 119 9.27 4.34 15.61
N SER A 120 8.38 3.37 15.78
CA SER A 120 8.68 1.95 15.66
C SER A 120 7.44 1.10 15.39
N VAL A 121 7.66 -0.09 14.86
CA VAL A 121 6.67 -1.17 14.88
C VAL A 121 6.67 -1.81 16.26
N ASN A 122 5.49 -2.00 16.83
CA ASN A 122 5.37 -2.78 18.06
C ASN A 122 5.36 -4.27 17.70
N LYS A 123 6.41 -5.00 18.10
CA LYS A 123 6.56 -6.44 17.85
C LYS A 123 5.40 -7.29 18.39
N ASP A 124 4.87 -6.92 19.55
CA ASP A 124 3.78 -7.66 20.20
C ASP A 124 2.45 -7.57 19.41
N ASN A 125 2.33 -6.56 18.55
CA ASN A 125 1.15 -6.32 17.71
C ASN A 125 1.36 -6.71 16.24
N ARG A 126 2.56 -7.13 15.84
CA ARG A 126 2.83 -7.67 14.51
C ARG A 126 2.13 -9.02 14.34
N LYS A 127 1.57 -9.23 13.16
CA LYS A 127 1.05 -10.53 12.71
C LYS A 127 1.65 -10.86 11.35
N ASP A 128 2.19 -12.04 11.21
CA ASP A 128 2.49 -12.62 9.90
C ASP A 128 1.17 -13.21 9.39
N LEU A 129 0.39 -12.38 8.70
CA LEU A 129 -1.06 -12.59 8.53
C LEU A 129 -1.41 -13.45 7.32
N LEU A 130 -0.72 -13.21 6.19
CA LEU A 130 -1.06 -13.85 4.93
C LEU A 130 0.15 -14.55 4.33
N ASN A 131 -0.15 -15.60 3.58
CA ASN A 131 0.77 -16.23 2.64
C ASN A 131 0.34 -15.90 1.20
N ASN A 132 1.32 -15.85 0.31
CA ASN A 132 1.14 -15.70 -1.12
C ASN A 132 2.10 -16.61 -1.89
N GLN A 133 2.07 -16.57 -3.21
CA GLN A 133 2.95 -17.36 -4.06
C GLN A 133 3.42 -16.53 -5.25
N VAL A 134 4.71 -16.60 -5.57
CA VAL A 134 5.24 -15.98 -6.79
C VAL A 134 4.85 -16.81 -8.00
N CYS A 135 4.39 -16.14 -9.05
CA CYS A 135 4.02 -16.73 -10.32
C CYS A 135 4.87 -16.14 -11.44
N LEU A 136 5.35 -17.00 -12.33
CA LEU A 136 5.83 -16.60 -13.65
C LEU A 136 4.62 -16.49 -14.56
N VAL A 137 4.44 -15.33 -15.17
CA VAL A 137 3.30 -15.03 -16.05
C VAL A 137 3.75 -14.58 -17.44
N THR A 138 2.84 -14.73 -18.39
CA THR A 138 2.91 -14.14 -19.74
C THR A 138 1.57 -13.51 -20.09
N TRP A 139 1.50 -12.71 -21.13
CA TRP A 139 0.21 -12.20 -21.61
C TRP A 139 -0.61 -13.29 -22.30
N LYS A 140 -1.91 -13.24 -22.15
CA LYS A 140 -2.84 -14.26 -22.65
C LYS A 140 -2.83 -14.34 -24.17
N GLY A 141 -2.60 -15.53 -24.70
CA GLY A 141 -2.45 -15.74 -26.14
C GLY A 141 -1.03 -15.52 -26.65
N SER A 142 -0.07 -15.33 -25.76
CA SER A 142 1.35 -15.31 -26.10
C SER A 142 1.79 -16.64 -26.74
N ASN A 143 2.62 -16.54 -27.77
CA ASN A 143 3.30 -17.70 -28.35
C ASN A 143 4.68 -17.91 -27.71
N THR A 144 4.85 -17.57 -26.44
CA THR A 144 6.10 -17.71 -25.72
C THR A 144 6.63 -19.17 -25.75
N LYS A 145 7.94 -19.30 -25.87
CA LYS A 145 8.66 -20.57 -25.76
C LYS A 145 8.95 -20.95 -24.30
N VAL A 146 8.69 -20.04 -23.36
CA VAL A 146 8.87 -20.28 -21.94
C VAL A 146 7.73 -21.17 -21.43
N LYS A 147 8.08 -22.32 -20.86
CA LYS A 147 7.13 -23.31 -20.34
C LYS A 147 7.30 -23.56 -18.85
N SER A 148 8.38 -23.03 -18.27
CA SER A 148 8.68 -23.09 -16.83
C SER A 148 9.65 -21.98 -16.46
N PHE A 149 9.85 -21.78 -15.16
CA PHE A 149 10.82 -20.83 -14.62
C PHE A 149 12.25 -21.10 -15.13
N LYS A 150 12.57 -22.38 -15.35
CA LYS A 150 13.88 -22.79 -15.90
C LYS A 150 14.09 -22.40 -17.38
N ASP A 151 13.02 -22.09 -18.07
CA ASP A 151 13.04 -21.75 -19.50
C ASP A 151 13.11 -20.24 -19.76
N MET A 152 13.25 -19.40 -18.73
CA MET A 152 13.16 -17.94 -18.84
C MET A 152 14.10 -17.34 -19.89
N SER A 153 15.28 -17.93 -20.08
CA SER A 153 16.24 -17.52 -21.13
C SER A 153 15.72 -17.65 -22.56
N LYS A 154 14.56 -18.29 -22.79
CA LYS A 154 13.90 -18.39 -24.09
C LYS A 154 13.00 -17.20 -24.40
N ALA A 155 12.71 -16.34 -23.43
CA ALA A 155 11.94 -15.12 -23.64
C ALA A 155 12.80 -14.03 -24.30
N LYS A 156 12.14 -13.07 -24.94
CA LYS A 156 12.80 -11.90 -25.53
C LYS A 156 13.12 -10.88 -24.44
N ASN A 157 12.15 -10.57 -23.61
CA ASN A 157 12.26 -9.61 -22.53
C ASN A 157 11.42 -10.04 -21.33
N MET A 158 11.71 -9.43 -20.18
CA MET A 158 11.08 -9.70 -18.90
C MET A 158 10.86 -8.43 -18.10
N ALA A 159 9.64 -8.23 -17.64
CA ALA A 159 9.38 -7.28 -16.56
C ALA A 159 9.81 -7.89 -15.22
N LEU A 160 10.71 -7.24 -14.51
CA LEU A 160 11.23 -7.66 -13.22
C LEU A 160 11.15 -6.49 -12.23
N ALA A 161 10.54 -6.72 -11.08
CA ALA A 161 10.58 -5.73 -10.01
C ALA A 161 12.02 -5.55 -9.48
N ASP A 162 12.39 -4.32 -9.13
CA ASP A 162 13.73 -4.02 -8.66
C ASP A 162 14.09 -4.73 -7.32
N GLU A 163 15.33 -4.61 -6.88
CA GLU A 163 15.85 -5.32 -5.72
C GLU A 163 15.27 -4.85 -4.37
N THR A 164 14.61 -3.71 -4.35
CA THR A 164 13.96 -3.17 -3.14
C THR A 164 12.50 -3.64 -2.98
N VAL A 165 11.94 -4.21 -4.04
CA VAL A 165 10.56 -4.69 -4.10
C VAL A 165 10.51 -6.16 -3.69
N PRO A 166 9.65 -6.56 -2.72
CA PRO A 166 9.63 -7.93 -2.24
C PRO A 166 9.49 -9.01 -3.32
N VAL A 167 8.61 -8.86 -4.33
CA VAL A 167 8.51 -9.84 -5.41
C VAL A 167 9.79 -9.94 -6.23
N GLY A 168 10.51 -8.84 -6.41
CA GLY A 168 11.83 -8.81 -7.04
C GLY A 168 12.88 -9.54 -6.21
N GLN A 169 12.83 -9.41 -4.89
CA GLN A 169 13.69 -10.13 -3.94
C GLN A 169 13.42 -11.64 -3.99
N TYR A 170 12.16 -12.05 -3.90
CA TYR A 170 11.77 -13.46 -4.04
C TYR A 170 12.16 -14.05 -5.38
N THR A 171 12.05 -13.28 -6.47
CA THR A 171 12.45 -13.72 -7.81
C THR A 171 13.97 -13.93 -7.90
N ARG A 172 14.76 -13.01 -7.39
CA ARG A 172 16.23 -13.13 -7.34
C ARG A 172 16.66 -14.34 -6.54
N LYS A 173 16.05 -14.56 -5.39
CA LYS A 173 16.27 -15.76 -4.56
C LYS A 173 15.90 -17.04 -5.33
N ALA A 174 14.78 -17.03 -6.03
CA ALA A 174 14.35 -18.17 -6.84
C ALA A 174 15.32 -18.45 -8.00
N LEU A 175 15.87 -17.45 -8.66
CA LEU A 175 16.86 -17.61 -9.73
C LEU A 175 18.14 -18.30 -9.22
N ILE A 176 18.61 -17.93 -8.03
CA ILE A 176 19.78 -18.55 -7.40
C ILE A 176 19.46 -20.00 -6.98
N ASN A 177 18.32 -20.21 -6.31
CA ASN A 177 17.91 -21.55 -5.85
C ASN A 177 17.61 -22.51 -7.00
N ALA A 178 17.16 -22.02 -8.15
CA ALA A 178 16.98 -22.82 -9.37
C ALA A 178 18.29 -23.11 -10.12
N GLY A 179 19.41 -22.50 -9.69
CA GLY A 179 20.71 -22.62 -10.37
C GLY A 179 20.79 -21.88 -11.70
N LEU A 180 19.88 -20.94 -11.95
CA LEU A 180 19.86 -20.13 -13.19
C LEU A 180 20.84 -18.97 -13.14
N VAL A 181 21.12 -18.46 -11.94
CA VAL A 181 22.10 -17.42 -11.69
C VAL A 181 22.98 -17.85 -10.53
N SER A 182 24.29 -17.64 -10.66
CA SER A 182 25.23 -17.87 -9.55
C SER A 182 25.15 -16.74 -8.55
N GLY A 183 25.08 -17.05 -7.26
CA GLY A 183 25.01 -16.07 -6.19
C GLY A 183 24.85 -16.70 -4.81
N ASP A 184 24.98 -15.87 -3.79
CA ASP A 184 24.64 -16.24 -2.42
C ASP A 184 23.14 -15.93 -2.19
N LYS A 185 22.38 -16.94 -1.83
CA LYS A 185 20.93 -16.80 -1.59
C LYS A 185 20.59 -15.87 -0.43
N GLU A 186 21.50 -15.69 0.54
CA GLU A 186 21.32 -14.75 1.65
C GLU A 186 21.62 -13.28 1.23
N LYS A 187 22.20 -13.11 0.04
CA LYS A 187 22.50 -11.84 -0.61
C LYS A 187 21.78 -11.68 -1.95
N ALA A 188 20.66 -12.38 -2.14
CA ALA A 188 19.93 -12.36 -3.38
C ALA A 188 19.54 -10.94 -3.82
N ASN A 189 19.30 -10.04 -2.86
CA ASN A 189 18.96 -8.63 -3.14
C ASN A 189 20.13 -7.82 -3.71
N ASP A 190 21.37 -8.30 -3.59
CA ASP A 190 22.53 -7.65 -4.21
C ASP A 190 22.65 -7.97 -5.72
N LEU A 191 21.90 -8.96 -6.19
CA LEU A 191 21.94 -9.41 -7.59
C LEU A 191 21.33 -8.34 -8.52
N LYS A 192 22.14 -7.81 -9.43
CA LYS A 192 21.73 -6.77 -10.36
C LYS A 192 21.05 -7.34 -11.60
N ASP A 193 20.15 -6.58 -12.21
CA ASP A 193 19.45 -6.95 -13.44
C ASP A 193 20.43 -7.28 -14.58
N THR A 194 21.55 -6.58 -14.64
CA THR A 194 22.63 -6.86 -15.62
C THR A 194 23.26 -8.24 -15.43
N ASP A 195 23.40 -8.71 -14.19
CA ASP A 195 23.97 -10.04 -13.91
C ASP A 195 22.95 -11.13 -14.23
N ILE A 196 21.69 -10.89 -13.93
CA ILE A 196 20.56 -11.76 -14.30
C ILE A 196 20.47 -11.88 -15.82
N SER A 197 20.43 -10.75 -16.53
CA SER A 197 20.40 -10.69 -17.98
C SER A 197 21.53 -11.54 -18.60
N LYS A 198 22.77 -11.31 -18.16
CA LYS A 198 23.94 -12.04 -18.62
C LYS A 198 23.84 -13.55 -18.38
N ALA A 199 23.41 -13.96 -17.18
CA ALA A 199 23.26 -15.38 -16.81
C ALA A 199 22.16 -16.07 -17.63
N LEU A 200 21.11 -15.32 -18.00
CA LEU A 200 20.01 -15.82 -18.84
C LEU A 200 20.22 -15.59 -20.33
N GLY A 201 21.48 -15.51 -20.78
CA GLY A 201 21.83 -15.47 -22.21
C GLY A 201 21.57 -14.14 -22.89
N GLY A 202 21.50 -13.03 -22.14
CA GLY A 202 21.23 -11.69 -22.65
C GLY A 202 19.73 -11.35 -22.68
N LEU A 203 18.91 -12.01 -21.87
CA LEU A 203 17.50 -11.67 -21.68
C LEU A 203 17.38 -10.18 -21.32
N GLU A 204 16.63 -9.42 -22.12
CA GLU A 204 16.35 -8.03 -21.81
C GLU A 204 15.47 -7.93 -20.56
N ILE A 205 15.90 -7.12 -19.57
CA ILE A 205 15.16 -6.92 -18.32
C ILE A 205 14.71 -5.47 -18.23
N ASN A 206 13.40 -5.29 -18.10
CA ASN A 206 12.75 -4.02 -17.82
C ASN A 206 12.43 -3.92 -16.34
N SER A 207 13.17 -3.07 -15.62
CA SER A 207 13.02 -2.89 -14.18
C SER A 207 11.73 -2.15 -13.86
N CYS A 208 11.00 -2.65 -12.85
CA CYS A 208 9.71 -2.13 -12.42
C CYS A 208 9.74 -1.71 -10.95
N ALA A 209 9.19 -0.55 -10.65
CA ALA A 209 9.19 0.03 -9.31
C ALA A 209 8.27 -0.72 -8.31
N ASN A 210 7.31 -1.49 -8.77
CA ASN A 210 6.42 -2.31 -7.95
C ASN A 210 5.80 -3.44 -8.78
N VAL A 211 5.15 -4.39 -8.09
CA VAL A 211 4.53 -5.56 -8.75
C VAL A 211 3.38 -5.19 -9.69
N GLY A 212 2.64 -4.13 -9.40
CA GLY A 212 1.57 -3.66 -10.28
C GLY A 212 2.10 -3.20 -11.64
N ALA A 213 3.30 -2.58 -11.67
CA ALA A 213 3.96 -2.21 -12.92
C ALA A 213 4.40 -3.46 -13.71
N VAL A 214 4.88 -4.51 -13.03
CA VAL A 214 5.20 -5.80 -13.68
C VAL A 214 3.95 -6.40 -14.32
N ALA A 215 2.85 -6.50 -13.54
CA ALA A 215 1.60 -7.07 -14.04
C ALA A 215 1.06 -6.31 -15.25
N ALA A 216 1.08 -4.98 -15.21
CA ALA A 216 0.66 -4.13 -16.33
C ALA A 216 1.54 -4.32 -17.56
N ALA A 217 2.87 -4.31 -17.42
CA ALA A 217 3.80 -4.46 -18.54
C ALA A 217 3.59 -5.78 -19.29
N VAL A 218 3.35 -6.89 -18.55
CA VAL A 218 3.05 -8.18 -19.17
C VAL A 218 1.63 -8.21 -19.74
N ALA A 219 0.63 -7.71 -19.03
CA ALA A 219 -0.76 -7.73 -19.48
C ALA A 219 -0.97 -6.91 -20.78
N GLU A 220 -0.20 -5.84 -20.97
CA GLU A 220 -0.19 -4.99 -22.15
C GLU A 220 0.76 -5.50 -23.25
N ALA A 221 1.36 -6.67 -23.06
CA ALA A 221 2.34 -7.28 -23.98
C ALA A 221 3.58 -6.40 -24.28
N ALA A 222 3.93 -5.48 -23.38
CA ALA A 222 5.18 -4.74 -23.44
C ALA A 222 6.37 -5.65 -23.10
N ASP A 223 6.17 -6.57 -22.16
CA ASP A 223 7.11 -7.63 -21.82
C ASP A 223 6.51 -9.02 -22.08
N GLU A 224 7.36 -9.96 -22.54
CA GLU A 224 6.91 -11.32 -22.86
C GLU A 224 6.56 -12.12 -21.60
N ILE A 225 7.38 -11.96 -20.56
CA ILE A 225 7.17 -12.62 -19.25
C ILE A 225 7.40 -11.64 -18.11
N GLY A 226 6.93 -12.03 -16.93
CA GLY A 226 7.20 -11.32 -15.69
C GLY A 226 6.93 -12.18 -14.47
N THR A 227 7.38 -11.74 -13.30
CA THR A 227 7.09 -12.39 -12.03
C THR A 227 6.21 -11.51 -11.17
N VAL A 228 5.05 -12.05 -10.79
CA VAL A 228 4.03 -11.39 -9.96
C VAL A 228 3.64 -12.32 -8.81
N TYR A 229 2.85 -11.84 -7.87
CA TYR A 229 2.21 -12.73 -6.91
C TYR A 229 0.94 -13.34 -7.50
N TYR A 230 0.51 -14.48 -6.95
CA TYR A 230 -0.75 -15.09 -7.35
C TYR A 230 -1.94 -14.16 -7.13
N SER A 231 -1.92 -13.37 -6.07
CA SER A 231 -2.93 -12.35 -5.82
C SER A 231 -3.01 -11.27 -6.91
N ASP A 232 -1.90 -10.93 -7.58
CA ASP A 232 -1.87 -9.93 -8.64
C ASP A 232 -2.49 -10.44 -9.95
N THR A 233 -2.76 -11.74 -10.06
CA THR A 233 -3.47 -12.30 -11.24
C THR A 233 -4.98 -12.11 -11.16
N PHE A 234 -5.52 -11.77 -9.97
CA PHE A 234 -6.93 -11.48 -9.80
C PHE A 234 -7.32 -10.21 -10.55
N GLY A 235 -8.34 -10.31 -11.40
CA GLY A 235 -8.78 -9.23 -12.28
C GLY A 235 -7.97 -9.09 -13.57
N TYR A 236 -6.97 -9.97 -13.79
CA TYR A 236 -6.19 -10.06 -15.02
C TYR A 236 -6.39 -11.39 -15.77
N GLU A 237 -7.42 -12.17 -15.44
CA GLU A 237 -7.64 -13.50 -15.99
C GLU A 237 -7.82 -13.50 -17.52
N ASP A 238 -8.26 -12.37 -18.08
CA ASP A 238 -8.39 -12.16 -19.53
C ASP A 238 -7.12 -11.63 -20.21
N ASN A 239 -6.14 -11.17 -19.44
CA ASN A 239 -4.92 -10.53 -19.94
C ASN A 239 -3.66 -11.31 -19.63
N LEU A 240 -3.62 -12.03 -18.51
CA LEU A 240 -2.46 -12.80 -18.06
C LEU A 240 -2.72 -14.31 -18.11
N GLU A 241 -1.68 -15.05 -18.40
CA GLU A 241 -1.61 -16.51 -18.28
C GLU A 241 -0.47 -16.88 -17.34
N ILE A 242 -0.78 -17.73 -16.35
CA ILE A 242 0.23 -18.23 -15.41
C ILE A 242 0.97 -19.39 -16.11
N ILE A 243 2.27 -19.21 -16.32
CA ILE A 243 3.16 -20.27 -16.82
C ILE A 243 3.47 -21.26 -15.71
N GLU A 244 3.86 -20.73 -14.53
CA GLU A 244 4.23 -21.55 -13.37
C GLU A 244 4.01 -20.78 -12.08
N LYS A 245 3.48 -21.47 -11.06
CA LYS A 245 3.50 -21.02 -9.66
C LYS A 245 4.76 -21.55 -9.02
N LEU A 246 5.65 -20.67 -8.55
CA LEU A 246 6.93 -21.07 -8.00
C LEU A 246 6.75 -21.74 -6.63
N PRO A 247 7.35 -22.91 -6.40
CA PRO A 247 7.29 -23.56 -5.09
C PRO A 247 8.13 -22.80 -4.05
N ASN A 248 7.74 -22.89 -2.78
CA ASN A 248 8.45 -22.29 -1.66
C ASN A 248 9.91 -22.76 -1.53
N SER A 249 10.25 -23.93 -2.10
CA SER A 249 11.65 -24.39 -2.17
C SER A 249 12.55 -23.46 -2.99
N LEU A 250 11.97 -22.66 -3.89
CA LEU A 250 12.69 -21.65 -4.69
C LEU A 250 12.64 -20.26 -4.03
N THR A 251 11.49 -19.83 -3.59
CA THR A 251 11.29 -18.46 -3.07
C THR A 251 11.52 -18.32 -1.57
N GLY A 252 11.37 -19.41 -0.80
CA GLY A 252 11.02 -19.37 0.61
C GLY A 252 9.53 -19.06 0.77
N ASP A 253 9.08 -18.96 2.03
CA ASP A 253 7.70 -18.59 2.33
C ASP A 253 7.48 -17.09 1.99
N VAL A 254 6.40 -16.82 1.26
CA VAL A 254 6.01 -15.47 0.88
C VAL A 254 5.00 -14.97 1.91
N ILE A 255 5.51 -14.38 2.97
CA ILE A 255 4.73 -13.92 4.13
C ILE A 255 4.46 -12.43 4.01
N TYR A 256 3.22 -12.06 4.33
CA TYR A 256 2.76 -10.68 4.41
C TYR A 256 2.51 -10.30 5.88
N PRO A 257 3.48 -9.65 6.53
CA PRO A 257 3.32 -9.17 7.89
C PRO A 257 2.54 -7.85 7.90
N VAL A 258 1.67 -7.70 8.89
CA VAL A 258 0.96 -6.46 9.21
C VAL A 258 1.23 -6.05 10.64
N ALA A 259 1.40 -4.75 10.87
CA ALA A 259 1.58 -4.20 12.21
C ALA A 259 1.06 -2.78 12.32
N PRO A 260 0.60 -2.36 13.50
CA PRO A 260 0.39 -0.95 13.81
C PRO A 260 1.74 -0.28 14.11
N LEU A 261 1.85 0.98 13.72
CA LEU A 261 3.01 1.79 14.04
C LEU A 261 2.69 2.71 15.22
N LYS A 262 3.74 3.06 15.95
CA LYS A 262 3.70 4.03 17.03
C LYS A 262 4.74 5.11 16.77
N SER A 263 4.29 6.38 16.74
CA SER A 263 5.11 7.57 16.56
C SER A 263 4.48 8.73 17.34
N ASP A 264 5.19 9.83 17.50
CA ASP A 264 4.74 10.99 18.28
C ASP A 264 3.47 11.66 17.69
N ASP A 265 3.22 11.49 16.39
CA ASP A 265 2.06 12.03 15.67
C ASP A 265 0.87 11.06 15.60
N ILE A 266 0.96 9.87 16.20
CA ILE A 266 -0.11 8.89 16.31
C ILE A 266 -0.67 8.90 17.73
N SER A 267 -1.92 9.32 17.88
CA SER A 267 -2.61 9.32 19.15
C SER A 267 -2.96 7.89 19.64
N ASP A 268 -3.15 7.71 20.94
CA ASP A 268 -3.60 6.42 21.49
C ASP A 268 -4.95 5.97 20.89
N VAL A 269 -5.83 6.90 20.53
CA VAL A 269 -7.11 6.58 19.87
C VAL A 269 -6.85 5.96 18.48
N GLU A 270 -6.01 6.58 17.67
CA GLU A 270 -5.64 6.06 16.34
C GLU A 270 -4.90 4.71 16.45
N PHE A 271 -3.97 4.59 17.42
CA PHE A 271 -3.25 3.34 17.65
C PHE A 271 -4.18 2.19 18.05
N ASN A 272 -5.12 2.43 18.96
CA ASN A 272 -6.10 1.43 19.38
C ASN A 272 -7.05 1.05 18.23
N ALA A 273 -7.54 2.03 17.45
CA ALA A 273 -8.38 1.78 16.29
C ALA A 273 -7.63 0.96 15.21
N SER A 274 -6.34 1.22 15.02
CA SER A 274 -5.47 0.43 14.12
C SER A 274 -5.34 -1.03 14.56
N ASN A 275 -5.19 -1.27 15.88
CA ASN A 275 -5.15 -2.63 16.42
C ASN A 275 -6.48 -3.38 16.22
N GLU A 276 -7.62 -2.72 16.43
CA GLU A 276 -8.94 -3.33 16.19
C GLU A 276 -9.14 -3.64 14.71
N PHE A 277 -8.70 -2.77 13.80
CA PHE A 277 -8.74 -3.04 12.37
C PHE A 277 -7.85 -4.25 11.97
N ILE A 278 -6.63 -4.34 12.51
CA ILE A 278 -5.75 -5.50 12.29
C ILE A 278 -6.37 -6.79 12.86
N LYS A 279 -7.05 -6.70 13.99
CA LYS A 279 -7.77 -7.84 14.57
C LYS A 279 -8.92 -8.31 13.67
N PHE A 280 -9.70 -7.38 13.12
CA PHE A 280 -10.76 -7.66 12.15
C PHE A 280 -10.23 -8.43 10.93
N MET A 281 -9.01 -8.17 10.46
CA MET A 281 -8.41 -8.88 9.33
C MET A 281 -8.29 -10.40 9.56
N SER A 282 -8.42 -10.89 10.79
CA SER A 282 -8.43 -12.33 11.13
C SER A 282 -9.85 -12.89 11.30
N GLU A 283 -10.89 -12.08 11.12
CA GLU A 283 -12.28 -12.51 11.21
C GLU A 283 -12.77 -13.17 9.91
N GLU A 284 -13.77 -14.02 10.00
CA GLU A 284 -14.29 -14.81 8.87
C GLU A 284 -14.64 -13.96 7.63
N LYS A 285 -15.19 -12.75 7.85
CA LYS A 285 -15.54 -11.83 6.76
C LYS A 285 -14.30 -11.35 5.99
N ALA A 286 -13.23 -10.98 6.71
CA ALA A 286 -11.98 -10.53 6.13
C ALA A 286 -11.21 -11.69 5.49
N VAL A 287 -11.18 -12.85 6.12
CA VAL A 287 -10.55 -14.08 5.57
C VAL A 287 -11.15 -14.43 4.21
N LYS A 288 -12.47 -14.41 4.07
CA LYS A 288 -13.15 -14.66 2.79
C LYS A 288 -12.77 -13.63 1.71
N LEU A 289 -12.53 -12.38 2.10
CA LEU A 289 -12.03 -11.37 1.17
C LEU A 289 -10.61 -11.68 0.73
N PHE A 290 -9.71 -12.03 1.65
CA PHE A 290 -8.36 -12.42 1.29
C PHE A 290 -8.33 -13.64 0.35
N GLU A 291 -9.10 -14.67 0.66
CA GLU A 291 -9.21 -15.88 -0.19
C GLU A 291 -9.75 -15.55 -1.60
N LYS A 292 -10.76 -14.67 -1.69
CA LYS A 292 -11.29 -14.16 -2.96
C LYS A 292 -10.18 -13.57 -3.83
N TYR A 293 -9.24 -12.86 -3.23
CA TYR A 293 -8.09 -12.24 -3.91
C TYR A 293 -6.84 -13.14 -3.95
N HIS A 294 -7.00 -14.44 -3.85
CA HIS A 294 -5.96 -15.46 -3.97
C HIS A 294 -4.88 -15.43 -2.87
N PHE A 295 -5.13 -14.77 -1.74
CA PHE A 295 -4.31 -14.93 -0.55
C PHE A 295 -4.75 -16.13 0.27
N SER A 296 -3.86 -16.66 1.10
CA SER A 296 -4.20 -17.62 2.16
C SER A 296 -3.76 -17.07 3.51
N MET A 297 -4.45 -17.47 4.56
CA MET A 297 -4.02 -17.12 5.92
C MET A 297 -2.72 -17.87 6.26
N SER A 298 -1.86 -17.23 7.05
CA SER A 298 -0.60 -17.80 7.51
C SER A 298 -0.77 -18.73 8.71
#